data_11bea42e5e60838f494c8b02a96ed371
#
_entry.id   11bea42e5e60838f494c8b02a96ed371
#
_cell.length_a   1.000
_cell.length_b   1.000
_cell.length_c   1.000
_cell.angle_alpha   90.00
_cell.angle_beta   90.00
_cell.angle_gamma   90.00
#
_symmetry.space_group_name_H-M   'P 1'
#
loop_
_entity.id
_entity.type
_entity.pdbx_description
1 polymer ?
#
loop_
_entity_poly.entity_id
_entity_poly.type
_entity_poly.pdbx_seq_one_letter_code
_entity_poly.pdbx_strand_id
1 'polypeptide(L)'
;LISDCKIPKGSVVCDLGSGQGLTSVFIAAEYGFKVYAADLWSDPCENREFFESQGLSEAEIIPVKADAADLPFEKSFFDAVICVDSYNYFGRDREYLDSRLLPFVKQGGYVYIAVPGMKKNCHDNLPQELLLSWSPEQLEYMQEISYWTDIVSASGQAEVIEVSEMESNEEVWADWLVQENEYAVNDRAAMNAGGGRHLNFIKIVLRKK
;
A
#
# COMPACT_ATOMS: atom_id res chain seq x y z
N LEU A 1 -0.35 7.14 7.43
CA LEU A 1 0.47 7.18 6.21
C LEU A 1 0.58 8.58 5.61
N ILE A 2 -0.55 9.25 5.32
CA ILE A 2 -0.61 10.51 4.57
C ILE A 2 -1.13 11.70 5.39
N SER A 3 -1.17 11.62 6.73
CA SER A 3 -1.60 12.73 7.60
C SER A 3 -0.83 14.03 7.35
N ASP A 4 0.45 13.90 7.05
CA ASP A 4 1.37 15.02 6.79
C ASP A 4 1.71 15.17 5.30
N CYS A 5 0.84 14.67 4.41
CA CYS A 5 1.11 14.74 2.98
C CYS A 5 1.22 16.19 2.49
N LYS A 6 2.18 16.42 1.61
CA LYS A 6 2.47 17.75 1.04
C LYS A 6 1.87 17.92 -0.36
N ILE A 7 0.85 17.12 -0.67
CA ILE A 7 0.20 17.12 -1.98
C ILE A 7 -0.99 18.08 -1.94
N PRO A 8 -1.10 19.04 -2.85
CA PRO A 8 -2.21 19.98 -2.90
C PRO A 8 -3.56 19.29 -3.17
N LYS A 9 -4.64 19.83 -2.63
CA LYS A 9 -6.00 19.43 -3.01
C LYS A 9 -6.20 19.55 -4.53
N GLY A 10 -6.89 18.59 -5.13
CA GLY A 10 -7.12 18.52 -6.58
C GLY A 10 -5.98 17.86 -7.36
N SER A 11 -4.92 17.41 -6.68
CA SER A 11 -3.86 16.64 -7.32
C SER A 11 -4.37 15.31 -7.87
N VAL A 12 -3.68 14.82 -8.92
CA VAL A 12 -3.96 13.52 -9.55
C VAL A 12 -3.13 12.45 -8.88
N VAL A 13 -3.78 11.48 -8.28
CA VAL A 13 -3.15 10.44 -7.47
C VAL A 13 -3.52 9.06 -7.97
N CYS A 14 -2.56 8.12 -7.98
CA CYS A 14 -2.84 6.71 -8.16
C CYS A 14 -2.89 6.03 -6.79
N ASP A 15 -3.98 5.31 -6.50
CA ASP A 15 -4.03 4.29 -5.46
C ASP A 15 -3.70 2.95 -6.12
N LEU A 16 -2.47 2.45 -5.90
CA LEU A 16 -1.93 1.28 -6.59
C LEU A 16 -2.09 0.02 -5.75
N GLY A 17 -2.81 -0.95 -6.29
CA GLY A 17 -3.28 -2.12 -5.55
C GLY A 17 -4.46 -1.76 -4.67
N SER A 18 -5.41 -1.01 -5.24
CA SER A 18 -6.54 -0.41 -4.51
C SER A 18 -7.57 -1.42 -4.01
N GLY A 19 -7.53 -2.67 -4.51
CA GLY A 19 -8.55 -3.66 -4.20
C GLY A 19 -9.95 -3.15 -4.52
N GLN A 20 -10.87 -3.27 -3.57
CA GLN A 20 -12.22 -2.74 -3.71
C GLN A 20 -12.33 -1.21 -3.58
N GLY A 21 -11.21 -0.52 -3.34
CA GLY A 21 -11.12 0.93 -3.37
C GLY A 21 -11.49 1.66 -2.08
N LEU A 22 -11.45 1.02 -0.92
CA LEU A 22 -11.70 1.68 0.37
C LEU A 22 -10.71 2.83 0.61
N THR A 23 -9.41 2.59 0.40
CA THR A 23 -8.37 3.62 0.48
C THR A 23 -8.63 4.72 -0.54
N SER A 24 -9.00 4.35 -1.77
CA SER A 24 -9.30 5.30 -2.85
C SER A 24 -10.45 6.24 -2.48
N VAL A 25 -11.55 5.72 -1.92
CA VAL A 25 -12.69 6.52 -1.43
C VAL A 25 -12.23 7.50 -0.34
N PHE A 26 -11.48 7.00 0.65
CA PHE A 26 -10.97 7.81 1.74
C PHE A 26 -10.11 8.98 1.24
N ILE A 27 -9.13 8.72 0.37
CA ILE A 27 -8.23 9.78 -0.12
C ILE A 27 -8.92 10.76 -1.07
N ALA A 28 -9.93 10.32 -1.83
CA ALA A 28 -10.74 11.22 -2.65
C ALA A 28 -11.62 12.13 -1.77
N ALA A 29 -12.34 11.56 -0.79
CA ALA A 29 -13.28 12.30 0.05
C ALA A 29 -12.57 13.26 1.02
N GLU A 30 -11.56 12.77 1.76
CA GLU A 30 -10.93 13.53 2.82
C GLU A 30 -9.87 14.52 2.32
N TYR A 31 -9.09 14.13 1.31
CA TYR A 31 -8.02 14.98 0.78
C TYR A 31 -8.42 15.74 -0.49
N GLY A 32 -9.55 15.38 -1.10
CA GLY A 32 -10.05 16.01 -2.33
C GLY A 32 -9.11 15.80 -3.51
N PHE A 33 -8.45 14.66 -3.59
CA PHE A 33 -7.64 14.27 -4.74
C PHE A 33 -8.52 13.70 -5.85
N LYS A 34 -8.03 13.79 -7.10
CA LYS A 34 -8.54 13.00 -8.20
C LYS A 34 -7.80 11.66 -8.20
N VAL A 35 -8.51 10.58 -7.90
CA VAL A 35 -7.92 9.27 -7.65
C VAL A 35 -8.12 8.33 -8.84
N TYR A 36 -7.06 7.68 -9.27
CA TYR A 36 -7.10 6.50 -10.14
C TYR A 36 -6.87 5.26 -9.27
N ALA A 37 -7.95 4.53 -9.04
CA ALA A 37 -7.95 3.29 -8.25
C ALA A 37 -7.51 2.13 -9.15
N ALA A 38 -6.23 1.82 -9.14
CA ALA A 38 -5.60 0.86 -10.04
C ALA A 38 -5.39 -0.49 -9.34
N ASP A 39 -6.00 -1.55 -9.86
CA ASP A 39 -5.92 -2.89 -9.30
C ASP A 39 -5.94 -3.99 -10.38
N LEU A 40 -5.22 -5.10 -10.12
CA LEU A 40 -5.16 -6.23 -11.04
C LEU A 40 -6.34 -7.20 -10.88
N TRP A 41 -6.87 -7.34 -9.66
CA TRP A 41 -7.83 -8.40 -9.32
C TRP A 41 -9.27 -7.90 -9.27
N SER A 42 -9.48 -6.65 -8.83
CA SER A 42 -10.81 -6.05 -8.69
C SER A 42 -11.48 -5.83 -10.05
N ASP A 43 -12.81 -5.92 -10.06
CA ASP A 43 -13.61 -5.54 -11.21
C ASP A 43 -13.88 -4.03 -11.21
N PRO A 44 -13.47 -3.27 -12.25
CA PRO A 44 -13.71 -1.84 -12.30
C PRO A 44 -15.19 -1.45 -12.29
N CYS A 45 -16.10 -2.31 -12.77
CA CYS A 45 -17.54 -2.04 -12.74
C CYS A 45 -18.07 -2.11 -11.31
N GLU A 46 -17.68 -3.15 -10.54
CA GLU A 46 -18.06 -3.28 -9.13
C GLU A 46 -17.50 -2.13 -8.29
N ASN A 47 -16.23 -1.76 -8.53
CA ASN A 47 -15.62 -0.63 -7.85
C ASN A 47 -16.34 0.68 -8.18
N ARG A 48 -16.75 0.90 -9.43
CA ARG A 48 -17.54 2.08 -9.83
C ARG A 48 -18.85 2.16 -9.06
N GLU A 49 -19.62 1.07 -9.02
CA GLU A 49 -20.88 1.01 -8.26
C GLU A 49 -20.65 1.32 -6.78
N PHE A 50 -19.58 0.80 -6.21
CA PHE A 50 -19.19 1.10 -4.84
C PHE A 50 -18.89 2.60 -4.66
N PHE A 51 -18.07 3.21 -5.53
CA PHE A 51 -17.72 4.64 -5.44
C PHE A 51 -18.94 5.54 -5.56
N GLU A 52 -19.84 5.25 -6.50
CA GLU A 52 -21.10 5.97 -6.65
C GLU A 52 -22.00 5.85 -5.41
N SER A 53 -22.02 4.67 -4.77
CA SER A 53 -22.74 4.46 -3.50
C SER A 53 -22.21 5.30 -2.35
N GLN A 54 -20.91 5.68 -2.41
CA GLN A 54 -20.25 6.58 -1.47
C GLN A 54 -20.41 8.07 -1.87
N GLY A 55 -21.16 8.37 -2.93
CA GLY A 55 -21.40 9.72 -3.41
C GLY A 55 -20.25 10.33 -4.23
N LEU A 56 -19.32 9.51 -4.70
CA LEU A 56 -18.18 9.93 -5.53
C LEU A 56 -18.46 9.66 -7.01
N SER A 57 -18.10 10.61 -7.85
CA SER A 57 -18.26 10.54 -9.31
C SER A 57 -16.94 10.23 -10.02
N GLU A 58 -17.00 9.95 -11.31
CA GLU A 58 -15.80 9.80 -12.16
C GLU A 58 -14.92 11.06 -12.23
N ALA A 59 -15.43 12.22 -11.84
CA ALA A 59 -14.62 13.43 -11.73
C ALA A 59 -13.63 13.33 -10.58
N GLU A 60 -13.95 12.53 -9.55
CA GLU A 60 -13.19 12.39 -8.30
C GLU A 60 -12.40 11.08 -8.24
N ILE A 61 -13.00 9.97 -8.69
CA ILE A 61 -12.39 8.65 -8.58
C ILE A 61 -12.69 7.78 -9.80
N ILE A 62 -11.66 7.14 -10.34
CA ILE A 62 -11.74 6.33 -11.56
C ILE A 62 -11.14 4.96 -11.28
N PRO A 63 -11.94 3.87 -11.34
CA PRO A 63 -11.39 2.52 -11.23
C PRO A 63 -10.69 2.11 -12.53
N VAL A 64 -9.52 1.50 -12.41
CA VAL A 64 -8.69 1.07 -13.54
C VAL A 64 -8.21 -0.35 -13.34
N LYS A 65 -8.47 -1.22 -14.30
CA LYS A 65 -7.85 -2.56 -14.35
C LYS A 65 -6.40 -2.40 -14.78
N ALA A 66 -5.45 -2.68 -13.88
CA ALA A 66 -4.04 -2.47 -14.17
C ALA A 66 -3.14 -3.49 -13.45
N ASP A 67 -2.12 -3.96 -14.16
CA ASP A 67 -1.00 -4.67 -13.57
C ASP A 67 0.05 -3.65 -13.10
N ALA A 68 0.50 -3.76 -11.86
CA ALA A 68 1.57 -2.92 -11.32
C ALA A 68 2.88 -3.03 -12.12
N ALA A 69 3.10 -4.14 -12.82
CA ALA A 69 4.26 -4.33 -13.70
C ALA A 69 4.12 -3.64 -15.07
N ASP A 70 2.88 -3.26 -15.49
CA ASP A 70 2.62 -2.62 -16.79
C ASP A 70 1.45 -1.63 -16.67
N LEU A 71 1.71 -0.49 -16.06
CA LEU A 71 0.70 0.53 -15.79
C LEU A 71 0.26 1.25 -17.07
N PRO A 72 -1.07 1.35 -17.35
CA PRO A 72 -1.59 1.90 -18.59
C PRO A 72 -1.74 3.44 -18.56
N PHE A 73 -0.74 4.13 -18.03
CA PHE A 73 -0.76 5.58 -17.87
C PHE A 73 0.34 6.26 -18.68
N GLU A 74 0.16 7.55 -18.91
CA GLU A 74 1.21 8.37 -19.50
C GLU A 74 2.33 8.65 -18.48
N LYS A 75 3.56 8.83 -18.98
CA LYS A 75 4.69 9.20 -18.12
C LYS A 75 4.43 10.56 -17.46
N SER A 76 4.89 10.69 -16.22
CA SER A 76 4.74 11.92 -15.42
C SER A 76 3.28 12.37 -15.28
N PHE A 77 2.38 11.41 -15.11
CA PHE A 77 0.94 11.66 -15.01
C PHE A 77 0.50 12.01 -13.57
N PHE A 78 1.07 11.31 -12.57
CA PHE A 78 0.62 11.42 -11.18
C PHE A 78 1.44 12.43 -10.37
N ASP A 79 0.75 13.23 -9.56
CA ASP A 79 1.37 14.07 -8.53
C ASP A 79 1.87 13.20 -7.37
N ALA A 80 1.18 12.08 -7.10
CA ALA A 80 1.64 11.04 -6.19
C ALA A 80 1.07 9.66 -6.52
N VAL A 81 1.75 8.64 -6.00
CA VAL A 81 1.25 7.27 -5.89
C VAL A 81 1.12 6.93 -4.42
N ILE A 82 -0.01 6.35 -4.04
CA ILE A 82 -0.29 5.79 -2.73
C ILE A 82 -0.47 4.29 -2.90
N CYS A 83 0.14 3.49 -2.05
CA CYS A 83 0.12 2.04 -2.14
C CYS A 83 0.01 1.47 -0.72
N VAL A 84 -1.14 0.91 -0.39
CA VAL A 84 -1.42 0.36 0.94
C VAL A 84 -1.61 -1.15 0.81
N ASP A 85 -0.84 -1.90 1.58
CA ASP A 85 -0.91 -3.36 1.68
C ASP A 85 -0.82 -4.11 0.34
N SER A 86 -0.05 -3.58 -0.61
CA SER A 86 0.11 -4.22 -1.94
C SER A 86 1.54 -4.15 -2.49
N TYR A 87 2.33 -3.12 -2.13
CA TYR A 87 3.70 -2.96 -2.62
C TYR A 87 4.63 -4.14 -2.27
N ASN A 88 4.37 -4.84 -1.19
CA ASN A 88 5.09 -6.04 -0.75
C ASN A 88 5.04 -7.19 -1.76
N TYR A 89 4.05 -7.23 -2.65
CA TYR A 89 3.93 -8.28 -3.68
C TYR A 89 4.82 -8.03 -4.90
N PHE A 90 5.01 -6.77 -5.32
CA PHE A 90 5.72 -6.43 -6.56
C PHE A 90 6.93 -5.51 -6.37
N GLY A 91 7.02 -4.79 -5.26
CA GLY A 91 8.08 -3.81 -4.99
C GLY A 91 9.38 -4.38 -4.43
N ARG A 92 9.52 -5.72 -4.31
CA ARG A 92 10.73 -6.37 -3.79
C ARG A 92 11.87 -6.45 -4.83
N ASP A 93 11.55 -6.28 -6.10
CA ASP A 93 12.56 -6.11 -7.14
C ASP A 93 13.18 -4.70 -7.03
N ARG A 94 14.51 -4.64 -6.89
CA ARG A 94 15.26 -3.38 -6.75
C ARG A 94 15.11 -2.44 -7.95
N GLU A 95 14.81 -2.98 -9.11
CA GLU A 95 14.62 -2.19 -10.33
C GLU A 95 13.18 -1.71 -10.50
N TYR A 96 12.21 -2.29 -9.77
CA TYR A 96 10.79 -1.99 -9.94
C TYR A 96 10.49 -0.49 -9.76
N LEU A 97 10.99 0.10 -8.69
CA LEU A 97 10.74 1.50 -8.35
C LEU A 97 11.15 2.44 -9.50
N ASP A 98 12.38 2.31 -9.98
CA ASP A 98 12.94 3.18 -11.02
C ASP A 98 12.39 2.87 -12.42
N SER A 99 12.15 1.59 -12.74
CA SER A 99 11.79 1.17 -14.09
C SER A 99 10.28 1.09 -14.33
N ARG A 100 9.47 0.84 -13.29
CA ARG A 100 8.05 0.54 -13.44
C ARG A 100 7.12 1.54 -12.76
N LEU A 101 7.53 2.18 -11.65
CA LEU A 101 6.64 3.07 -10.89
C LEU A 101 6.97 4.56 -11.10
N LEU A 102 8.22 4.95 -10.86
CA LEU A 102 8.63 6.35 -10.96
C LEU A 102 8.44 7.00 -12.35
N PRO A 103 8.50 6.26 -13.48
CA PRO A 103 8.19 6.87 -14.77
C PRO A 103 6.83 7.56 -14.84
N PHE A 104 5.84 7.10 -14.08
CA PHE A 104 4.47 7.65 -14.07
C PHE A 104 4.29 8.79 -13.06
N VAL A 105 5.20 8.95 -12.11
CA VAL A 105 5.20 10.04 -11.13
C VAL A 105 5.84 11.28 -11.74
N LYS A 106 5.27 12.46 -11.52
CA LYS A 106 5.84 13.74 -11.93
C LYS A 106 7.16 14.00 -11.19
N GLN A 107 8.04 14.80 -11.76
CA GLN A 107 9.24 15.28 -11.06
C GLN A 107 8.85 16.06 -9.81
N GLY A 108 9.47 15.74 -8.68
CA GLY A 108 9.13 16.29 -7.36
C GLY A 108 7.87 15.70 -6.75
N GLY A 109 7.17 14.78 -7.44
CA GLY A 109 6.02 14.05 -6.93
C GLY A 109 6.41 12.99 -5.90
N TYR A 110 5.42 12.45 -5.21
CA TYR A 110 5.61 11.58 -4.05
C TYR A 110 5.14 10.14 -4.27
N VAL A 111 5.76 9.22 -3.54
CA VAL A 111 5.26 7.83 -3.39
C VAL A 111 5.10 7.56 -1.90
N TYR A 112 3.90 7.21 -1.49
CA TYR A 112 3.55 6.84 -0.12
C TYR A 112 3.18 5.36 -0.09
N ILE A 113 3.89 4.59 0.71
CA ILE A 113 3.71 3.15 0.80
C ILE A 113 3.50 2.77 2.25
N ALA A 114 2.52 1.91 2.52
CA ALA A 114 2.37 1.17 3.76
C ALA A 114 2.35 -0.32 3.44
N VAL A 115 3.24 -1.09 4.05
CA VAL A 115 3.32 -2.54 3.88
C VAL A 115 3.28 -3.25 5.22
N PRO A 116 2.65 -4.43 5.29
CA PRO A 116 2.81 -5.29 6.44
C PRO A 116 4.26 -5.76 6.54
N GLY A 117 4.77 -5.87 7.74
CA GLY A 117 6.14 -6.24 7.98
C GLY A 117 6.36 -7.00 9.29
N MET A 118 7.60 -7.38 9.49
CA MET A 118 8.07 -7.97 10.74
C MET A 118 8.94 -6.97 11.49
N LYS A 119 8.77 -6.89 12.83
CA LYS A 119 9.65 -6.07 13.69
C LYS A 119 11.10 -6.55 13.67
N LYS A 120 11.28 -7.85 13.43
CA LYS A 120 12.58 -8.50 13.27
C LYS A 120 12.43 -9.68 12.33
N ASN A 121 13.38 -9.83 11.41
CA ASN A 121 13.41 -10.99 10.52
C ASN A 121 13.43 -12.30 11.31
N CYS A 122 12.46 -13.16 11.07
CA CYS A 122 12.33 -14.48 11.67
C CYS A 122 12.05 -15.57 10.63
N HIS A 123 12.32 -15.33 9.35
CA HIS A 123 12.05 -16.30 8.27
C HIS A 123 12.79 -17.62 8.45
N ASP A 124 13.99 -17.62 9.02
CA ASP A 124 14.74 -18.86 9.29
C ASP A 124 14.12 -19.73 10.41
N ASN A 125 13.26 -19.12 11.26
CA ASN A 125 12.59 -19.81 12.36
C ASN A 125 11.28 -19.10 12.68
N LEU A 126 10.26 -19.35 11.84
CA LEU A 126 8.95 -18.71 11.95
C LEU A 126 8.27 -19.03 13.28
N PRO A 127 7.78 -18.01 14.02
CA PRO A 127 6.98 -18.21 15.22
C PRO A 127 5.72 -19.04 14.95
N GLN A 128 5.45 -20.01 15.80
CA GLN A 128 4.33 -20.93 15.64
C GLN A 128 2.98 -20.20 15.66
N GLU A 129 2.88 -19.12 16.40
CA GLU A 129 1.68 -18.26 16.46
C GLU A 129 1.35 -17.61 15.11
N LEU A 130 2.35 -17.24 14.29
CA LEU A 130 2.12 -16.68 12.96
C LEU A 130 1.60 -17.74 11.99
N LEU A 131 2.08 -18.97 12.12
CA LEU A 131 1.69 -20.10 11.29
C LEU A 131 0.24 -20.57 11.53
N LEU A 132 -0.46 -20.02 12.53
CA LEU A 132 -1.88 -20.25 12.74
C LEU A 132 -2.78 -19.54 11.71
N SER A 133 -2.27 -18.50 11.06
CA SER A 133 -3.02 -17.68 10.11
C SER A 133 -2.36 -17.58 8.74
N TRP A 134 -1.02 -17.62 8.68
CA TRP A 134 -0.29 -17.42 7.43
C TRP A 134 0.64 -18.57 7.13
N SER A 135 0.70 -18.96 5.86
CA SER A 135 1.70 -19.92 5.40
C SER A 135 3.10 -19.28 5.38
N PRO A 136 4.18 -20.10 5.38
CA PRO A 136 5.54 -19.57 5.20
C PRO A 136 5.69 -18.71 3.94
N GLU A 137 5.06 -19.08 2.84
CA GLU A 137 5.08 -18.34 1.57
C GLU A 137 4.40 -16.98 1.68
N GLN A 138 3.33 -16.87 2.46
CA GLN A 138 2.67 -15.58 2.72
C GLN A 138 3.53 -14.69 3.61
N LEU A 139 4.18 -15.26 4.61
CA LEU A 139 5.07 -14.52 5.52
C LEU A 139 6.33 -14.00 4.81
N GLU A 140 6.77 -14.63 3.70
CA GLU A 140 7.87 -14.12 2.86
C GLU A 140 7.63 -12.70 2.30
N TYR A 141 6.39 -12.26 2.24
CA TYR A 141 6.06 -10.89 1.83
C TYR A 141 6.16 -9.87 2.98
N MET A 142 6.22 -10.32 4.23
CA MET A 142 6.32 -9.48 5.41
C MET A 142 7.78 -9.33 5.82
N GLN A 143 8.45 -8.33 5.28
CA GLN A 143 9.87 -8.07 5.51
C GLN A 143 10.09 -7.03 6.62
N GLU A 144 11.28 -7.01 7.22
CA GLU A 144 11.64 -6.01 8.23
C GLU A 144 12.00 -4.64 7.61
N ILE A 145 12.04 -3.62 8.42
CA ILE A 145 12.30 -2.23 7.99
C ILE A 145 13.65 -2.06 7.28
N SER A 146 14.69 -2.79 7.70
CA SER A 146 16.01 -2.75 7.07
C SER A 146 15.98 -3.26 5.63
N TYR A 147 15.20 -4.31 5.36
CA TYR A 147 15.01 -4.84 4.01
C TYR A 147 14.39 -3.79 3.09
N TRP A 148 13.30 -3.14 3.52
CA TRP A 148 12.64 -2.11 2.72
C TRP A 148 13.51 -0.88 2.53
N THR A 149 14.27 -0.50 3.56
CA THR A 149 15.24 0.59 3.47
C THR A 149 16.27 0.31 2.38
N ASP A 150 16.81 -0.91 2.34
CA ASP A 150 17.79 -1.33 1.32
C ASP A 150 17.19 -1.33 -0.09
N ILE A 151 15.94 -1.82 -0.23
CA ILE A 151 15.25 -1.84 -1.53
C ILE A 151 15.08 -0.42 -2.07
N VAL A 152 14.48 0.47 -1.28
CA VAL A 152 14.14 1.82 -1.78
C VAL A 152 15.36 2.73 -1.89
N SER A 153 16.39 2.52 -1.07
CA SER A 153 17.66 3.27 -1.15
C SER A 153 18.49 2.91 -2.36
N ALA A 154 18.20 1.77 -3.02
CA ALA A 154 18.86 1.41 -4.28
C ALA A 154 18.44 2.31 -5.45
N SER A 155 17.32 3.04 -5.32
CA SER A 155 16.83 3.93 -6.37
C SER A 155 17.79 5.08 -6.65
N GLY A 156 18.14 5.26 -7.92
CA GLY A 156 18.85 6.45 -8.42
C GLY A 156 17.92 7.65 -8.64
N GLN A 157 16.62 7.44 -8.77
CA GLN A 157 15.64 8.43 -9.19
C GLN A 157 14.73 8.94 -8.07
N ALA A 158 14.77 8.32 -6.87
CA ALA A 158 14.03 8.77 -5.70
C ALA A 158 14.95 9.30 -4.60
N GLU A 159 14.42 10.23 -3.83
CA GLU A 159 14.91 10.62 -2.53
C GLU A 159 14.08 9.89 -1.47
N VAL A 160 14.73 9.19 -0.56
CA VAL A 160 14.05 8.55 0.58
C VAL A 160 13.81 9.63 1.63
N ILE A 161 12.55 9.98 1.85
CA ILE A 161 12.15 10.98 2.86
C ILE A 161 12.00 10.33 4.22
N GLU A 162 11.36 9.15 4.27
CA GLU A 162 11.10 8.45 5.51
C GLU A 162 10.96 6.94 5.24
N VAL A 163 11.53 6.13 6.13
CA VAL A 163 11.19 4.72 6.32
C VAL A 163 11.07 4.50 7.82
N SER A 164 9.87 4.20 8.30
CA SER A 164 9.59 4.07 9.73
C SER A 164 8.53 3.02 10.01
N GLU A 165 8.46 2.54 11.25
CA GLU A 165 7.31 1.78 11.72
C GLU A 165 6.13 2.73 11.93
N MET A 166 4.92 2.28 11.58
CA MET A 166 3.71 3.08 11.82
C MET A 166 3.33 3.03 13.31
N GLU A 167 3.16 4.20 13.92
CA GLU A 167 2.74 4.33 15.32
C GLU A 167 1.34 3.75 15.56
N SER A 168 0.48 3.77 14.54
CA SER A 168 -0.90 3.24 14.58
C SER A 168 -1.00 1.72 14.45
N ASN A 169 0.11 0.97 14.51
CA ASN A 169 0.11 -0.48 14.27
C ASN A 169 -0.91 -1.24 15.15
N GLU A 170 -0.96 -0.94 16.45
CA GLU A 170 -1.90 -1.63 17.37
C GLU A 170 -3.37 -1.26 17.07
N GLU A 171 -3.64 0.01 16.77
CA GLU A 171 -4.97 0.50 16.41
C GLU A 171 -5.47 -0.14 15.11
N VAL A 172 -4.62 -0.16 14.08
CA VAL A 172 -4.94 -0.77 12.78
C VAL A 172 -5.29 -2.26 12.94
N TRP A 173 -4.52 -3.01 13.72
CA TRP A 173 -4.85 -4.41 13.99
C TRP A 173 -6.15 -4.57 14.79
N ALA A 174 -6.40 -3.71 15.78
CA ALA A 174 -7.65 -3.77 16.55
C ALA A 174 -8.88 -3.52 15.65
N ASP A 175 -8.80 -2.52 14.76
CA ASP A 175 -9.87 -2.19 13.82
C ASP A 175 -10.05 -3.27 12.73
N TRP A 176 -8.95 -3.90 12.30
CA TRP A 176 -9.00 -4.99 11.33
C TRP A 176 -9.66 -6.24 11.90
N LEU A 177 -9.26 -6.67 13.07
CA LEU A 177 -9.69 -7.94 13.66
C LEU A 177 -11.18 -7.98 14.06
N VAL A 178 -11.87 -6.85 14.12
CA VAL A 178 -13.33 -6.80 14.34
C VAL A 178 -14.15 -6.94 13.05
N GLN A 179 -13.49 -6.88 11.88
CA GLN A 179 -14.15 -7.03 10.59
C GLN A 179 -14.57 -8.50 10.34
N GLU A 180 -15.70 -8.71 9.66
CA GLU A 180 -16.26 -10.05 9.41
C GLU A 180 -15.90 -10.58 8.00
N ASN A 181 -14.90 -10.02 7.32
CA ASN A 181 -14.38 -10.60 6.08
C ASN A 181 -13.47 -11.81 6.38
N GLU A 182 -13.30 -12.67 5.39
CA GLU A 182 -12.56 -13.93 5.52
C GLU A 182 -11.09 -13.76 5.96
N TYR A 183 -10.44 -12.69 5.53
CA TYR A 183 -9.03 -12.41 5.86
C TYR A 183 -8.89 -12.00 7.32
N ALA A 184 -9.70 -11.06 7.79
CA ALA A 184 -9.69 -10.62 9.18
C ALA A 184 -10.04 -11.78 10.13
N VAL A 185 -11.02 -12.62 9.75
CA VAL A 185 -11.39 -13.82 10.52
C VAL A 185 -10.21 -14.81 10.61
N ASN A 186 -9.50 -15.04 9.49
CA ASN A 186 -8.32 -15.89 9.46
C ASN A 186 -7.21 -15.36 10.38
N ASP A 187 -6.94 -14.05 10.35
CA ASP A 187 -5.85 -13.43 11.08
C ASP A 187 -6.04 -13.47 12.59
N ARG A 188 -7.29 -13.60 13.06
CA ARG A 188 -7.63 -13.70 14.49
C ARG A 188 -6.87 -14.82 15.21
N ALA A 189 -6.62 -15.95 14.55
CA ALA A 189 -5.96 -17.10 15.17
C ALA A 189 -4.52 -16.75 15.60
N ALA A 190 -3.73 -16.18 14.71
CA ALA A 190 -2.37 -15.74 15.01
C ALA A 190 -2.33 -14.60 16.01
N MET A 191 -3.21 -13.59 15.84
CA MET A 191 -3.21 -12.40 16.68
C MET A 191 -3.63 -12.72 18.12
N ASN A 192 -4.64 -13.58 18.33
CA ASN A 192 -5.05 -14.05 19.65
C ASN A 192 -3.97 -14.90 20.35
N ALA A 193 -3.14 -15.58 19.58
CA ALA A 193 -1.96 -16.31 20.09
C ALA A 193 -0.76 -15.40 20.39
N GLY A 194 -0.88 -14.10 20.19
CA GLY A 194 0.15 -13.10 20.46
C GLY A 194 1.09 -12.84 19.27
N GLY A 195 0.70 -13.22 18.05
CA GLY A 195 1.46 -12.99 16.81
C GLY A 195 1.81 -11.52 16.56
N GLY A 196 0.94 -10.60 16.99
CA GLY A 196 1.14 -9.16 16.83
C GLY A 196 2.44 -8.58 17.43
N ARG A 197 3.06 -9.31 18.38
CA ARG A 197 4.37 -8.91 18.90
C ARG A 197 5.50 -8.99 17.86
N HIS A 198 5.32 -9.76 16.80
CA HIS A 198 6.28 -9.96 15.71
C HIS A 198 6.02 -9.05 14.53
N LEU A 199 4.82 -8.50 14.41
CA LEU A 199 4.34 -7.77 13.24
C LEU A 199 4.32 -6.26 13.47
N ASN A 200 4.51 -5.53 12.38
CA ASN A 200 4.30 -4.09 12.29
C ASN A 200 3.74 -3.71 10.92
N PHE A 201 3.42 -2.43 10.74
CA PHE A 201 3.29 -1.80 9.43
C PHE A 201 4.45 -0.84 9.24
N ILE A 202 5.02 -0.86 8.03
CA ILE A 202 6.16 -0.03 7.65
C ILE A 202 5.66 1.05 6.69
N LYS A 203 5.89 2.30 7.07
CA LYS A 203 5.67 3.49 6.26
C LYS A 203 6.91 3.80 5.46
N ILE A 204 6.75 4.04 4.16
CA ILE A 204 7.80 4.48 3.26
C ILE A 204 7.30 5.73 2.52
N VAL A 205 8.06 6.80 2.57
CA VAL A 205 7.78 8.03 1.84
C VAL A 205 8.97 8.38 0.95
N LEU A 206 8.71 8.48 -0.33
CA LEU A 206 9.72 8.78 -1.34
C LEU A 206 9.31 10.04 -2.11
N ARG A 207 10.28 10.76 -2.63
CA ARG A 207 10.09 11.87 -3.55
C ARG A 207 10.89 11.64 -4.82
N LYS A 208 10.25 11.75 -5.99
CA LYS A 208 10.95 11.68 -7.27
C LYS A 208 11.87 12.88 -7.45
N LYS A 209 13.15 12.62 -7.78
CA LYS A 209 14.16 13.64 -8.07
C LYS A 209 13.89 14.37 -9.36
#